data_a795888172d461dce7ec025b39eec573
#
_entry.id   a795888172d461dce7ec025b39eec573
#
_cell.length_a   1.000
_cell.length_b   1.000
_cell.length_c   1.000
_cell.angle_alpha   90.00
_cell.angle_beta   90.00
_cell.angle_gamma   90.00
#
_symmetry.space_group_name_H-M   'P 1'
#
loop_
_entity.id
_entity.type
_entity.pdbx_description
1 polymer ?
#
loop_
_entity_poly.entity_id
_entity_poly.type
_entity_poly.pdbx_seq_one_letter_code
_entity_poly.pdbx_strand_id
1 'polypeptide(L)' 'MRVEIEREEDGRWIGEVDDLPGIMAYGKTREEAISKVEALALRVIADRIDHGESIPELEDLFATRVGVNRATRV' A
#
# COMPACT_ATOMS: atom_id res chain seq x y z
N MET A 1 0.10 -4.59 5.49
CA MET A 1 -0.12 -5.16 4.14
C MET A 1 0.98 -6.10 3.77
N ARG A 2 0.63 -7.18 3.13
CA ARG A 2 1.61 -8.19 2.71
C ARG A 2 1.88 -8.06 1.22
N VAL A 3 3.16 -8.13 0.85
CA VAL A 3 3.60 -8.20 -0.54
C VAL A 3 4.00 -9.64 -0.84
N GLU A 4 3.40 -10.21 -1.86
CA GLU A 4 3.77 -11.52 -2.38
C GLU A 4 4.69 -11.30 -3.57
N ILE A 5 5.79 -12.02 -3.60
CA ILE A 5 6.79 -11.92 -4.67
C ILE A 5 6.96 -13.27 -5.34
N GLU A 6 6.92 -13.26 -6.66
CA GLU A 6 7.14 -14.45 -7.47
C GLU A 6 8.07 -14.14 -8.63
N ARG A 7 8.84 -15.13 -9.03
CA ARG A 7 9.65 -15.01 -10.22
C ARG A 7 8.94 -15.66 -11.39
N GLU A 8 8.82 -14.93 -12.49
CA GLU A 8 8.20 -15.43 -13.71
C GLU A 8 9.19 -16.28 -14.50
N GLU A 9 8.68 -17.10 -15.40
CA GLU A 9 9.51 -17.98 -16.24
C GLU A 9 10.50 -17.21 -17.09
N ASP A 10 10.15 -16.00 -17.51
CA ASP A 10 11.05 -15.17 -18.31
C ASP A 10 12.09 -14.43 -17.48
N GLY A 11 12.14 -14.68 -16.17
CA GLY A 11 13.12 -14.09 -15.28
C GLY A 11 12.70 -12.80 -14.63
N ARG A 12 11.58 -12.21 -15.03
CA ARG A 12 11.05 -11.03 -14.35
C ARG A 12 10.48 -11.42 -13.00
N TRP A 13 10.40 -10.45 -12.12
CA TRP A 13 9.76 -10.62 -10.83
C TRP A 13 8.42 -9.88 -10.84
N ILE A 14 7.44 -10.45 -10.17
CA ILE A 14 6.16 -9.79 -9.99
C ILE A 14 5.88 -9.64 -8.49
N GLY A 15 5.46 -8.44 -8.12
CA GLY A 15 5.00 -8.15 -6.75
C GLY A 15 3.51 -7.87 -6.76
N GLU A 16 2.83 -8.33 -5.73
CA GLU A 16 1.40 -8.23 -5.62
C GLU A 16 1.05 -7.93 -4.16
N VAL A 17 0.03 -7.11 -3.94
CA VAL A 17 -0.42 -6.78 -2.58
C VAL A 17 -1.69 -7.57 -2.29
N ASP A 18 -1.63 -8.46 -1.30
CA ASP A 18 -2.74 -9.34 -0.96
C ASP A 18 -4.04 -8.59 -0.64
N ASP A 19 -3.93 -7.51 0.10
CA ASP A 19 -5.09 -6.76 0.57
C ASP A 19 -5.69 -5.85 -0.49
N LEU A 20 -5.01 -5.69 -1.62
CA LEU A 20 -5.45 -4.83 -2.71
C LEU A 20 -5.43 -5.61 -4.02
N PRO A 21 -6.44 -6.44 -4.27
CA PRO A 21 -6.50 -7.26 -5.49
C PRO A 21 -6.33 -6.41 -6.75
N GLY A 22 -5.51 -6.90 -7.66
CA GLY A 22 -5.23 -6.19 -8.89
C GLY A 22 -4.06 -5.21 -8.82
N ILE A 23 -3.53 -4.96 -7.64
CA ILE A 23 -2.36 -4.09 -7.49
C ILE A 23 -1.11 -4.97 -7.60
N MET A 24 -0.45 -4.87 -8.74
CA MET A 24 0.74 -5.65 -9.02
C MET A 24 1.73 -4.85 -9.87
N ALA A 25 2.98 -5.20 -9.80
CA ALA A 25 4.03 -4.56 -10.58
C ALA A 25 5.14 -5.55 -10.90
N TYR A 26 5.77 -5.35 -12.04
CA TYR A 26 6.91 -6.15 -12.47
C TYR A 26 8.22 -5.42 -12.21
N GLY A 27 9.27 -6.18 -12.03
CA GLY A 27 10.62 -5.65 -11.92
C GLY A 27 11.62 -6.63 -12.51
N LYS A 28 12.78 -6.13 -12.87
CA LYS A 28 13.89 -6.96 -13.36
C LYS A 28 14.56 -7.68 -12.21
N THR A 29 14.46 -7.12 -11.02
CA THR A 29 14.98 -7.71 -9.80
C THR A 29 13.84 -7.82 -8.78
N ARG A 30 14.07 -8.64 -7.77
CA ARG A 30 13.14 -8.80 -6.66
C ARG A 30 12.88 -7.45 -5.97
N GLU A 31 13.94 -6.72 -5.70
CA GLU A 31 13.87 -5.43 -5.01
C GLU A 31 13.14 -4.38 -5.83
N GLU A 32 13.33 -4.40 -7.14
CA GLU A 32 12.62 -3.47 -8.03
C GLU A 32 11.12 -3.75 -8.03
N ALA A 33 10.72 -5.02 -8.10
CA ALA A 33 9.31 -5.40 -8.08
C ALA A 33 8.65 -4.98 -6.74
N ILE A 34 9.35 -5.19 -5.63
CA ILE A 34 8.86 -4.79 -4.31
C ILE A 34 8.66 -3.28 -4.25
N SER A 35 9.67 -2.51 -4.64
CA SER A 35 9.59 -1.05 -4.60
C SER A 35 8.46 -0.52 -5.46
N LYS A 36 8.31 -1.07 -6.66
CA LYS A 36 7.27 -0.64 -7.59
C LYS A 36 5.88 -0.94 -7.07
N VAL A 37 5.66 -2.14 -6.53
CA VAL A 37 4.33 -2.51 -6.04
C VAL A 37 3.98 -1.74 -4.77
N GLU A 38 4.95 -1.48 -3.92
CA GLU A 38 4.72 -0.66 -2.73
C GLU A 38 4.33 0.76 -3.10
N ALA A 39 5.06 1.36 -4.04
CA ALA A 39 4.75 2.70 -4.49
C ALA A 39 3.36 2.77 -5.13
N LEU A 40 3.05 1.78 -5.96
CA LEU A 40 1.73 1.70 -6.60
C LEU A 40 0.63 1.56 -5.55
N ALA A 41 0.81 0.68 -4.57
CA ALA A 41 -0.17 0.48 -3.51
C ALA A 41 -0.43 1.77 -2.74
N LEU A 42 0.62 2.50 -2.39
CA LEU A 42 0.48 3.77 -1.67
C LEU A 42 -0.26 4.82 -2.49
N ARG A 43 -0.01 4.89 -3.79
CA ARG A 43 -0.74 5.81 -4.66
C ARG A 43 -2.23 5.47 -4.74
N VAL A 44 -2.54 4.19 -4.86
CA VAL A 44 -3.92 3.72 -4.92
C VAL A 44 -4.63 4.01 -3.60
N ILE A 45 -3.97 3.73 -2.48
CA ILE A 45 -4.53 4.00 -1.16
C ILE A 45 -4.81 5.49 -1.00
N ALA A 46 -3.84 6.33 -1.34
CA ALA A 46 -4.00 7.77 -1.25
C ALA A 46 -5.18 8.26 -2.09
N ASP A 47 -5.31 7.74 -3.31
CA ASP A 47 -6.40 8.09 -4.20
C ASP A 47 -7.76 7.69 -3.61
N ARG A 48 -7.86 6.50 -3.05
CA ARG A 48 -9.11 6.04 -2.44
C ARG A 48 -9.49 6.88 -1.23
N ILE A 49 -8.51 7.24 -0.40
CA ILE A 49 -8.76 8.12 0.75
C ILE A 49 -9.26 9.48 0.28
N ASP A 50 -8.65 10.03 -0.76
CA ASP A 50 -9.06 11.31 -1.33
C ASP A 50 -10.51 11.28 -1.82
N HIS A 51 -10.98 10.12 -2.26
CA HIS A 51 -12.35 9.94 -2.72
C HIS A 51 -13.30 9.50 -1.60
N GLY A 52 -12.85 9.52 -0.35
CA GLY A 52 -13.67 9.20 0.78
C GLY A 52 -13.91 7.72 1.03
N GLU A 53 -13.14 6.85 0.38
CA GLU A 53 -13.28 5.42 0.57
C GLU A 53 -12.59 4.96 1.85
N SER A 54 -13.20 3.99 2.51
CA SER A 54 -12.62 3.38 3.69
C SER A 54 -11.74 2.20 3.28
N ILE A 55 -10.56 2.13 3.86
CA ILE A 55 -9.65 1.02 3.63
C ILE A 55 -9.32 0.41 4.99
N PRO A 56 -9.97 -0.72 5.33
CA PRO A 56 -9.82 -1.32 6.67
C PRO A 56 -8.38 -1.57 7.09
N GLU A 57 -7.51 -1.94 6.14
CA GLU A 57 -6.10 -2.24 6.42
C GLU A 57 -5.34 -1.02 6.95
N LEU A 58 -5.85 0.18 6.73
CA LEU A 58 -5.21 1.40 7.20
C LEU A 58 -5.38 1.62 8.70
N GLU A 59 -6.33 0.96 9.32
CA GLU A 59 -6.56 1.10 10.75
C GLU A 59 -5.31 0.73 11.54
N ASP A 60 -4.55 -0.23 11.04
CA ASP A 60 -3.30 -0.66 11.64
C ASP A 60 -2.14 0.27 11.30
N LEU A 61 -2.21 0.96 10.18
CA LEU A 61 -1.16 1.89 9.76
C LEU A 61 -1.27 3.25 10.43
N PHE A 62 -2.50 3.73 10.56
CA PHE A 62 -2.76 5.06 11.09
C PHE A 62 -3.70 4.99 12.27
N ALA A 63 -3.12 4.92 13.46
CA ALA A 63 -3.91 5.00 14.67
C ALA A 63 -4.35 6.45 14.89
N THR A 64 -5.66 6.63 15.05
CA THR A 64 -6.20 7.96 15.32
C THR A 64 -6.44 8.10 16.81
N ARG A 65 -5.90 9.15 17.37
CA ARG A 65 -6.10 9.48 18.77
C ARG A 65 -6.81 10.83 18.88
N VAL A 66 -7.96 10.80 19.52
CA VAL A 66 -8.70 12.05 19.78
C VAL A 66 -8.14 12.69 21.03
N GLY A 67 -7.62 13.89 20.88
CA GLY A 67 -7.14 14.67 22.01
C GLY A 67 -8.29 15.35 22.71
N VAL A 68 -8.21 15.42 24.03
CA VAL A 68 -9.19 16.10 24.85
C VAL A 68 -8.59 17.41 25.31
N ASN A 69 -9.41 18.46 25.42
CA ASN A 69 -8.95 19.76 25.88
C ASN A 69 -7.83 20.34 25.04
N ARG A 70 -7.99 20.29 23.76
CA ARG A 70 -6.96 20.76 22.82
C ARG A 70 -7.32 22.08 22.16
N ALA A 71 -7.93 22.96 22.90
CA ALA A 71 -8.37 24.27 22.36
C ALA A 71 -7.22 25.05 21.73
N THR A 72 -6.03 24.90 22.26
CA THR A 72 -4.84 25.60 21.75
C THR A 72 -4.11 24.84 20.66
N ARG A 73 -4.58 23.65 20.36
CA ARG A 73 -3.94 22.81 19.37
C ARG A 73 -4.58 23.02 18.01
N VAL A 74 -3.79 23.21 17.03
CA VAL A 74 -4.28 23.45 15.68
C VAL A 74 -3.81 22.34 14.76
#